data_57bb1154f45681d02680f31fbce9f037
#
_entry.id   57bb1154f45681d02680f31fbce9f037
#
_cell.length_a   1.000
_cell.length_b   1.000
_cell.length_c   1.000
_cell.angle_alpha   90.00
_cell.angle_beta   90.00
_cell.angle_gamma   90.00
#
_symmetry.space_group_name_H-M   'P 1'
#
loop_
_entity.id
_entity.type
_entity.pdbx_description
1 polymer ?
#
loop_
_entity_poly.entity_id
_entity_poly.type
_entity_poly.pdbx_seq_one_letter_code
_entity_poly.pdbx_strand_id
1 'polypeptide(L)'
;MPDFATAFTVKASERILTHNELVRAIRLAMADEFEAIQVYTQLAESINHPLAKAVLLDIANEERVHAGEFLRLINILTPDESGFYQEGADEVDAKAEKLGEKPMTRQKETTIGSMKE
;
A
#
# COMPACT_ATOMS: atom_id res chain seq x y z
N MET A 1 1.37 11.86 7.54
CA MET A 1 0.80 10.91 8.50
C MET A 1 -0.60 11.33 8.88
N PRO A 2 -1.55 10.42 8.91
CA PRO A 2 -2.89 10.76 9.36
C PRO A 2 -2.91 11.32 10.77
N ASP A 3 -3.83 12.21 10.97
CA ASP A 3 -3.97 12.85 12.28
C ASP A 3 -4.86 11.99 13.16
N PHE A 4 -4.30 11.48 14.26
CA PHE A 4 -5.04 10.65 15.18
C PHE A 4 -5.78 11.44 16.26
N ALA A 5 -5.64 12.75 16.27
CA ALA A 5 -6.32 13.60 17.26
C ALA A 5 -7.65 14.10 16.71
N THR A 6 -8.43 13.24 16.09
CA THR A 6 -9.73 13.58 15.53
C THR A 6 -10.85 13.07 16.44
N ALA A 7 -12.07 13.50 16.16
CA ALA A 7 -13.23 13.07 16.92
C ALA A 7 -13.48 11.57 16.82
N PHE A 8 -12.93 10.92 15.78
CA PHE A 8 -13.13 9.49 15.56
C PHE A 8 -12.06 8.61 16.21
N THR A 9 -11.04 9.20 16.82
CA THR A 9 -9.89 8.41 17.29
C THR A 9 -10.30 7.28 18.23
N VAL A 10 -11.26 7.54 19.11
CA VAL A 10 -11.66 6.57 20.11
C VAL A 10 -13.14 6.24 20.08
N LYS A 11 -13.89 6.74 19.11
CA LYS A 11 -15.32 6.45 19.00
C LYS A 11 -15.77 6.57 17.56
N ALA A 12 -16.86 5.90 17.25
CA ALA A 12 -17.43 5.97 15.92
C ALA A 12 -18.03 7.34 15.63
N SER A 13 -18.18 7.63 14.35
CA SER A 13 -18.89 8.82 13.91
C SER A 13 -20.34 8.79 14.39
N GLU A 14 -20.89 9.97 14.63
CA GLU A 14 -22.31 10.08 15.06
C GLU A 14 -23.28 9.81 13.92
N ARG A 15 -22.80 9.82 12.70
CA ARG A 15 -23.60 9.49 11.52
C ARG A 15 -22.86 8.51 10.64
N ILE A 16 -23.62 7.84 9.79
CA ILE A 16 -23.03 6.92 8.81
C ILE A 16 -22.32 7.75 7.75
N LEU A 17 -21.13 7.33 7.37
CA LEU A 17 -20.37 8.02 6.33
C LEU A 17 -21.02 7.84 4.98
N THR A 18 -20.89 8.87 4.13
CA THR A 18 -21.30 8.74 2.74
C THR A 18 -20.29 7.86 2.00
N HIS A 19 -20.67 7.42 0.79
CA HIS A 19 -19.76 6.64 -0.04
C HIS A 19 -18.44 7.38 -0.29
N ASN A 20 -18.51 8.65 -0.64
CA ASN A 20 -17.29 9.42 -0.91
C ASN A 20 -16.43 9.58 0.33
N GLU A 21 -17.06 9.74 1.48
CA GLU A 21 -16.33 9.82 2.73
C GLU A 21 -15.62 8.50 3.04
N LEU A 22 -16.30 7.38 2.81
CA LEU A 22 -15.69 6.08 2.99
C LEU A 22 -14.47 5.90 2.10
N VAL A 23 -14.60 6.26 0.83
CA VAL A 23 -13.49 6.15 -0.12
C VAL A 23 -12.29 6.96 0.38
N ARG A 24 -12.53 8.19 0.83
CA ARG A 24 -11.44 9.02 1.34
C ARG A 24 -10.80 8.42 2.59
N ALA A 25 -11.62 7.84 3.48
CA ALA A 25 -11.11 7.21 4.69
C ALA A 25 -10.24 5.99 4.35
N ILE A 26 -10.65 5.17 3.38
CA ILE A 26 -9.87 4.00 2.98
C ILE A 26 -8.55 4.42 2.34
N ARG A 27 -8.54 5.52 1.57
CA ARG A 27 -7.28 6.03 1.02
C ARG A 27 -6.31 6.43 2.13
N LEU A 28 -6.80 7.05 3.19
CA LEU A 28 -5.94 7.40 4.33
C LEU A 28 -5.45 6.15 5.05
N ALA A 29 -6.32 5.15 5.22
CA ALA A 29 -5.91 3.89 5.84
C ALA A 29 -4.80 3.22 5.02
N MET A 30 -4.91 3.25 3.70
CA MET A 30 -3.88 2.69 2.84
C MET A 30 -2.57 3.45 2.96
N ALA A 31 -2.64 4.78 3.05
CA ALA A 31 -1.44 5.59 3.26
C ALA A 31 -0.74 5.23 4.57
N ASP A 32 -1.53 4.93 5.62
CA ASP A 32 -0.99 4.48 6.89
C ASP A 32 -0.19 3.20 6.74
N GLU A 33 -0.70 2.24 5.95
CA GLU A 33 0.02 0.98 5.76
C GLU A 33 1.35 1.20 5.06
N PHE A 34 1.38 2.06 4.04
CA PHE A 34 2.63 2.37 3.35
C PHE A 34 3.63 3.01 4.29
N GLU A 35 3.18 3.93 5.12
CA GLU A 35 4.07 4.57 6.08
C GLU A 35 4.59 3.57 7.11
N ALA A 36 3.73 2.68 7.58
CA ALA A 36 4.14 1.65 8.54
C ALA A 36 5.20 0.73 7.95
N ILE A 37 5.02 0.30 6.69
CA ILE A 37 6.01 -0.52 6.00
C ILE A 37 7.37 0.17 6.02
N GLN A 38 7.39 1.45 5.68
CA GLN A 38 8.64 2.21 5.60
C GLN A 38 9.30 2.36 6.96
N VAL A 39 8.51 2.72 7.97
CA VAL A 39 9.04 2.94 9.32
C VAL A 39 9.64 1.66 9.89
N TYR A 40 8.92 0.54 9.78
CA TYR A 40 9.39 -0.72 10.36
C TYR A 40 10.61 -1.26 9.62
N THR A 41 10.66 -1.08 8.30
CA THR A 41 11.81 -1.50 7.51
C THR A 41 13.04 -0.68 7.88
N GLN A 42 12.89 0.64 7.97
CA GLN A 42 14.00 1.51 8.35
C GLN A 42 14.51 1.18 9.75
N LEU A 43 13.59 0.96 10.67
CA LEU A 43 13.99 0.63 12.04
C LEU A 43 14.73 -0.69 12.07
N ALA A 44 14.24 -1.70 11.34
CA ALA A 44 14.91 -3.00 11.28
C ALA A 44 16.32 -2.89 10.73
N GLU A 45 16.53 -2.02 9.76
CA GLU A 45 17.85 -1.80 9.15
C GLU A 45 18.79 -1.03 10.06
N SER A 46 18.25 -0.40 11.10
CA SER A 46 19.03 0.47 11.98
C SER A 46 19.45 -0.17 13.29
N ILE A 47 19.14 -1.43 13.49
CA ILE A 47 19.39 -2.10 14.78
C ILE A 47 20.17 -3.40 14.56
N ASN A 48 20.81 -3.86 15.66
CA ASN A 48 21.56 -5.10 15.66
C ASN A 48 20.93 -6.19 16.51
N HIS A 49 19.69 -6.02 16.93
CA HIS A 49 19.01 -7.01 17.76
C HIS A 49 18.30 -8.00 16.85
N PRO A 50 18.78 -9.26 16.74
CA PRO A 50 18.22 -10.19 15.74
C PRO A 50 16.73 -10.46 15.92
N LEU A 51 16.26 -10.64 17.14
CA LEU A 51 14.85 -10.89 17.38
C LEU A 51 14.00 -9.69 16.99
N ALA A 52 14.39 -8.49 17.42
CA ALA A 52 13.64 -7.29 17.10
C ALA A 52 13.61 -7.06 15.60
N LYS A 53 14.74 -7.27 14.93
CA LYS A 53 14.82 -7.12 13.48
C LYS A 53 13.87 -8.08 12.78
N ALA A 54 13.85 -9.35 13.19
CA ALA A 54 12.98 -10.35 12.58
C ALA A 54 11.51 -9.98 12.77
N VAL A 55 11.14 -9.53 13.96
CA VAL A 55 9.74 -9.16 14.26
C VAL A 55 9.33 -7.95 13.42
N LEU A 56 10.19 -6.93 13.33
CA LEU A 56 9.87 -5.73 12.56
C LEU A 56 9.69 -6.03 11.09
N LEU A 57 10.55 -6.88 10.52
CA LEU A 57 10.42 -7.24 9.10
C LEU A 57 9.16 -8.07 8.86
N ASP A 58 8.81 -8.94 9.80
CA ASP A 58 7.59 -9.72 9.69
C ASP A 58 6.36 -8.81 9.72
N ILE A 59 6.34 -7.85 10.64
CA ILE A 59 5.24 -6.90 10.72
C ILE A 59 5.17 -6.06 9.45
N ALA A 60 6.31 -5.63 8.91
CA ALA A 60 6.31 -4.87 7.67
C ALA A 60 5.67 -5.66 6.53
N ASN A 61 5.92 -6.98 6.48
CA ASN A 61 5.30 -7.81 5.45
C ASN A 61 3.80 -7.94 5.65
N GLU A 62 3.34 -8.00 6.91
CA GLU A 62 1.91 -8.01 7.19
C GLU A 62 1.25 -6.72 6.73
N GLU A 63 1.94 -5.59 6.90
CA GLU A 63 1.41 -4.31 6.42
C GLU A 63 1.31 -4.28 4.89
N ARG A 64 2.22 -4.97 4.20
CA ARG A 64 2.11 -5.09 2.74
C ARG A 64 0.85 -5.84 2.34
N VAL A 65 0.50 -6.87 3.08
CA VAL A 65 -0.75 -7.60 2.83
C VAL A 65 -1.95 -6.69 3.06
N HIS A 66 -1.93 -5.93 4.16
CA HIS A 66 -3.01 -4.98 4.46
C HIS A 66 -3.15 -3.93 3.36
N ALA A 67 -2.03 -3.43 2.84
CA ALA A 67 -2.07 -2.45 1.75
C ALA A 67 -2.77 -3.06 0.53
N GLY A 68 -2.49 -4.32 0.23
CA GLY A 68 -3.16 -5.01 -0.87
C GLY A 68 -4.66 -5.16 -0.65
N GLU A 69 -5.05 -5.42 0.60
CA GLU A 69 -6.47 -5.51 0.93
C GLU A 69 -7.19 -4.18 0.72
N PHE A 70 -6.58 -3.08 1.19
CA PHE A 70 -7.15 -1.76 0.97
C PHE A 70 -7.18 -1.40 -0.50
N LEU A 71 -6.13 -1.75 -1.24
CA LEU A 71 -6.10 -1.48 -2.68
C LEU A 71 -7.26 -2.16 -3.40
N ARG A 72 -7.50 -3.43 -3.08
CA ARG A 72 -8.61 -4.15 -3.70
C ARG A 72 -9.95 -3.54 -3.32
N LEU A 73 -10.10 -3.17 -2.04
CA LEU A 73 -11.32 -2.55 -1.58
C LEU A 73 -11.59 -1.23 -2.29
N ILE A 74 -10.55 -0.40 -2.45
CA ILE A 74 -10.69 0.87 -3.17
C ILE A 74 -11.11 0.60 -4.62
N ASN A 75 -10.51 -0.39 -5.27
CA ASN A 75 -10.87 -0.71 -6.65
C ASN A 75 -12.34 -1.09 -6.78
N ILE A 76 -12.86 -1.81 -5.80
CA ILE A 76 -14.28 -2.19 -5.80
C ILE A 76 -15.18 -0.97 -5.56
N LEU A 77 -14.76 -0.09 -4.66
CA LEU A 77 -15.54 1.08 -4.30
C LEU A 77 -15.50 2.19 -5.37
N THR A 78 -14.50 2.18 -6.25
CA THR A 78 -14.32 3.20 -7.27
C THR A 78 -14.13 2.57 -8.65
N PRO A 79 -15.16 1.87 -9.16
CA PRO A 79 -14.99 1.15 -10.42
C PRO A 79 -14.71 2.06 -11.62
N ASP A 80 -15.06 3.34 -11.51
CA ASP A 80 -14.84 4.30 -12.57
C ASP A 80 -13.42 4.86 -12.59
N GLU A 81 -12.59 4.53 -11.61
CA GLU A 81 -11.21 5.07 -11.55
C GLU A 81 -10.17 4.18 -12.22
N SER A 82 -10.50 2.91 -12.48
CA SER A 82 -9.50 1.98 -13.01
C SER A 82 -8.95 2.42 -14.35
N GLY A 83 -9.77 3.10 -15.18
CA GLY A 83 -9.30 3.59 -16.47
C GLY A 83 -8.21 4.64 -16.33
N PHE A 84 -8.35 5.51 -15.34
CA PHE A 84 -7.30 6.53 -15.09
C PHE A 84 -6.01 5.87 -14.66
N TYR A 85 -6.09 4.86 -13.80
CA TYR A 85 -4.89 4.18 -13.33
C TYR A 85 -4.20 3.43 -14.46
N GLN A 86 -4.98 2.81 -15.35
CA GLN A 86 -4.41 2.14 -16.51
C GLN A 86 -3.73 3.15 -17.45
N GLU A 87 -4.36 4.29 -17.67
CA GLU A 87 -3.76 5.33 -18.49
C GLU A 87 -2.42 5.78 -17.91
N GLY A 88 -2.36 5.96 -16.59
CA GLY A 88 -1.11 6.32 -15.92
C GLY A 88 -0.05 5.25 -16.10
N ALA A 89 -0.42 3.99 -15.96
CA ALA A 89 0.52 2.89 -16.14
C ALA A 89 1.06 2.89 -17.58
N ASP A 90 0.18 3.09 -18.56
CA ASP A 90 0.60 3.13 -19.96
C ASP A 90 1.59 4.25 -20.23
N GLU A 91 1.37 5.40 -19.59
CA GLU A 91 2.29 6.54 -19.78
C GLU A 91 3.68 6.23 -19.22
N VAL A 92 3.74 5.56 -18.09
CA VAL A 92 5.02 5.15 -17.51
C VAL A 92 5.72 4.13 -18.40
N ASP A 93 4.96 3.16 -18.90
CA ASP A 93 5.51 2.13 -19.76
C ASP A 93 6.09 2.75 -21.04
N ALA A 94 5.42 3.76 -21.60
CA ALA A 94 5.90 4.44 -22.78
C ALA A 94 7.23 5.16 -22.51
N LYS A 95 7.34 5.79 -21.34
CA LYS A 95 8.60 6.45 -20.95
C LYS A 95 9.71 5.44 -20.74
N ALA A 96 9.38 4.31 -20.11
CA ALA A 96 10.38 3.26 -19.89
C ALA A 96 10.92 2.75 -21.21
N GLU A 97 10.02 2.54 -22.17
CA GLU A 97 10.45 2.06 -23.49
C GLU A 97 11.38 3.06 -24.19
N LYS A 98 11.06 4.35 -24.09
CA LYS A 98 11.93 5.38 -24.69
C LYS A 98 13.33 5.38 -24.07
N LEU A 99 13.41 5.03 -22.79
CA LEU A 99 14.69 5.01 -22.09
C LEU A 99 15.39 3.67 -22.19
N GLY A 100 14.81 2.71 -22.90
CA GLY A 100 15.40 1.40 -23.09
C GLY A 100 15.17 0.45 -21.92
N GLU A 101 14.25 0.77 -21.02
CA GLU A 101 13.89 -0.12 -19.92
C GLU A 101 12.64 -0.89 -20.27
N LYS A 102 12.62 -2.15 -19.91
CA LYS A 102 11.42 -2.96 -20.09
C LYS A 102 10.52 -2.83 -18.88
N PRO A 103 9.22 -2.59 -19.09
CA PRO A 103 8.29 -2.62 -17.98
C PRO A 103 8.33 -3.97 -17.29
N MET A 104 8.17 -3.97 -15.96
CA MET A 104 8.08 -5.19 -15.19
C MET A 104 6.82 -5.95 -15.56
N THR A 105 6.94 -7.25 -15.67
CA THR A 105 5.80 -8.10 -15.88
C THR A 105 5.12 -8.38 -14.55
N ARG A 106 4.10 -9.24 -14.57
CA ARG A 106 3.32 -9.50 -13.38
C ARG A 106 4.16 -10.09 -12.27
N GLN A 107 3.77 -9.78 -11.05
CA GLN A 107 4.51 -10.13 -9.85
C GLN A 107 4.75 -11.62 -9.71
N LYS A 108 3.83 -12.44 -10.14
CA LYS A 108 3.99 -13.88 -10.01
C LYS A 108 5.26 -14.39 -10.68
N GLU A 109 5.79 -13.62 -11.57
CA GLU A 109 6.99 -14.04 -12.31
C GLU A 109 8.25 -13.79 -11.53
N THR A 110 8.16 -13.01 -10.50
CA THR A 110 9.31 -12.71 -9.68
C THR A 110 9.40 -13.63 -8.48
N THR A 111 8.46 -14.31 -8.22
CA THR A 111 8.23 -15.09 -7.07
C THR A 111 9.22 -15.58 -6.26
N ILE A 112 8.88 -15.11 -6.01
CA ILE A 112 9.31 -15.16 -5.33
C ILE A 112 9.69 -16.00 -4.77
N GLY A 113 9.47 -16.22 -4.95
CA GLY A 113 9.71 -16.94 -4.65
C GLY A 113 10.24 -17.33 -5.00
N SER A 114 10.05 -17.12 -5.50
CA SER A 114 10.44 -17.47 -5.94
C SER A 114 11.43 -17.30 -5.98
N MET A 115 11.55 -16.92 -5.96
CA MET A 115 12.19 -16.74 -6.05
C MET A 115 12.83 -17.47 -5.86
N LYS A 116 12.65 -18.13 -6.08
CA LYS A 116 12.96 -18.87 -6.09
C LYS A 116 13.63 -19.17 -6.36
N GLU A 117 13.58 -19.11 -6.58
CA GLU A 117 13.75 -19.28 -6.73
C GLU A 117 14.17 -19.32 -6.64
#